data_ff6398881e000dc022465d9de52a74c3
#
_entry.id   ff6398881e000dc022465d9de52a74c3
#
_cell.length_a   1.000
_cell.length_b   1.000
_cell.length_c   1.000
_cell.angle_alpha   90.00
_cell.angle_beta   90.00
_cell.angle_gamma   90.00
#
_symmetry.space_group_name_H-M   'P 1'
#
loop_
_entity.id
_entity.type
_entity.pdbx_description
1 polymer ?
#
loop_
_entity_poly.entity_id
_entity_poly.type
_entity_poly.pdbx_seq_one_letter_code
_entity_poly.pdbx_strand_id
1 'polypeptide(L)'
;MISIFKFLYKVRIATKDQINRYLTLNGYTNVSEDFLNILNMKYGTLSYIDCKNDKTTRVYAPAVGMLYILDKYTSLEINENTDEYVFQQNINNSFINKEQSEILKGIILTELYLENRVTIKQFIKDDIDDEEVKFKCDLLVSFKIEDKIQSYFIKYIDKDYDIRRYMELIKKFDTFVKDEELVDRYCIISDKKPKLVFIADTQELMQDLFNTIINYNIDFNNICLSCLDVIFKDKEYKTFKEEDVFLDIAAYV
;
A
#
# COMPACT_ATOMS: atom_id res chain seq x y z
N MET A 1 2.66 -21.03 9.23
CA MET A 1 3.39 -19.97 9.98
C MET A 1 4.26 -19.12 9.06
N ILE A 2 5.29 -19.65 8.41
CA ILE A 2 6.19 -18.87 7.51
C ILE A 2 5.43 -18.13 6.41
N SER A 3 4.40 -18.74 5.81
CA SER A 3 3.58 -18.08 4.79
C SER A 3 2.85 -16.84 5.31
N ILE A 4 2.37 -16.87 6.56
CA ILE A 4 1.76 -15.72 7.21
C ILE A 4 2.80 -14.61 7.41
N PHE A 5 4.01 -14.98 7.83
CA PHE A 5 5.09 -14.01 8.04
C PHE A 5 5.53 -13.36 6.74
N LYS A 6 5.71 -14.14 5.66
CA LYS A 6 6.02 -13.59 4.33
C LYS A 6 4.93 -12.62 3.85
N PHE A 7 3.68 -12.97 4.06
CA PHE A 7 2.56 -12.11 3.71
C PHE A 7 2.57 -10.81 4.52
N LEU A 8 2.63 -10.89 5.85
CA LEU A 8 2.65 -9.72 6.72
C LEU A 8 3.91 -8.85 6.52
N TYR A 9 5.06 -9.48 6.25
CA TYR A 9 6.27 -8.74 5.88
C TYR A 9 6.03 -7.86 4.65
N LYS A 10 5.31 -8.38 3.65
CA LYS A 10 5.01 -7.67 2.41
C LYS A 10 3.96 -6.58 2.58
N VAL A 11 2.85 -6.89 3.24
CA VAL A 11 1.69 -5.96 3.33
C VAL A 11 1.70 -5.10 4.58
N ARG A 12 2.56 -5.39 5.54
CA ARG A 12 2.76 -4.71 6.84
C ARG A 12 1.59 -4.78 7.81
N ILE A 13 0.36 -4.80 7.35
CA ILE A 13 -0.86 -4.85 8.18
C ILE A 13 -1.90 -5.74 7.50
N ALA A 14 -2.57 -6.60 8.26
CA ALA A 14 -3.69 -7.39 7.76
C ALA A 14 -4.68 -7.76 8.88
N THR A 15 -5.97 -7.86 8.53
CA THR A 15 -6.97 -8.50 9.37
C THR A 15 -6.82 -10.03 9.35
N LYS A 16 -7.48 -10.73 10.29
CA LYS A 16 -7.52 -12.19 10.27
C LYS A 16 -8.13 -12.73 8.97
N ASP A 17 -9.17 -12.08 8.47
CA ASP A 17 -9.83 -12.50 7.23
C ASP A 17 -8.93 -12.34 6.02
N GLN A 18 -8.17 -11.25 5.94
CA GLN A 18 -7.16 -11.05 4.91
C GLN A 18 -6.04 -12.10 4.97
N ILE A 19 -5.57 -12.44 6.18
CA ILE A 19 -4.58 -13.53 6.39
C ILE A 19 -5.16 -14.85 5.90
N ASN A 20 -6.37 -15.20 6.30
CA ASN A 20 -7.02 -16.45 5.91
C ASN A 20 -7.28 -16.52 4.40
N ARG A 21 -7.71 -15.41 3.80
CA ARG A 21 -7.88 -15.31 2.36
C ARG A 21 -6.54 -15.52 1.62
N TYR A 22 -5.46 -14.90 2.08
CA TYR A 22 -4.14 -15.16 1.52
C TYR A 22 -3.73 -16.63 1.62
N LEU A 23 -3.97 -17.27 2.78
CA LEU A 23 -3.68 -18.67 2.99
C LEU A 23 -4.47 -19.57 2.04
N THR A 24 -5.79 -19.36 1.94
CA THR A 24 -6.67 -20.11 1.03
C THR A 24 -6.23 -19.99 -0.41
N LEU A 25 -5.92 -18.77 -0.87
CA LEU A 25 -5.44 -18.50 -2.22
C LEU A 25 -4.09 -19.17 -2.56
N ASN A 26 -3.33 -19.58 -1.55
CA ASN A 26 -2.07 -20.31 -1.71
C ASN A 26 -2.18 -21.81 -1.31
N GLY A 27 -3.40 -22.34 -1.16
CA GLY A 27 -3.64 -23.75 -0.86
C GLY A 27 -3.36 -24.15 0.59
N TYR A 28 -3.29 -23.20 1.51
CA TYR A 28 -3.12 -23.45 2.94
C TYR A 28 -4.46 -23.43 3.68
N THR A 29 -4.50 -24.09 4.83
CA THR A 29 -5.66 -24.05 5.74
C THR A 29 -5.74 -22.73 6.49
N ASN A 30 -6.97 -22.31 6.78
CA ASN A 30 -7.24 -21.13 7.59
C ASN A 30 -6.72 -21.29 9.02
N VAL A 31 -6.37 -20.17 9.65
CA VAL A 31 -5.91 -20.12 11.03
C VAL A 31 -6.98 -19.52 11.95
N SER A 32 -7.03 -20.00 13.17
CA SER A 32 -7.89 -19.43 14.21
C SER A 32 -7.28 -18.17 14.80
N GLU A 33 -8.10 -17.39 15.46
CA GLU A 33 -7.64 -16.23 16.23
C GLU A 33 -6.72 -16.64 17.38
N ASP A 34 -7.04 -17.76 18.04
CA ASP A 34 -6.19 -18.31 19.10
C ASP A 34 -4.78 -18.62 18.61
N PHE A 35 -4.64 -19.14 17.38
CA PHE A 35 -3.32 -19.37 16.79
C PHE A 35 -2.56 -18.06 16.58
N LEU A 36 -3.21 -17.01 16.07
CA LEU A 36 -2.58 -15.70 15.90
C LEU A 36 -2.21 -15.07 17.25
N ASN A 37 -3.06 -15.24 18.28
CA ASN A 37 -2.77 -14.80 19.64
C ASN A 37 -1.55 -15.53 20.23
N ILE A 38 -1.40 -16.84 19.97
CA ILE A 38 -0.21 -17.59 20.40
C ILE A 38 1.05 -17.03 19.73
N LEU A 39 1.00 -16.70 18.44
CA LEU A 39 2.13 -16.07 17.73
C LEU A 39 2.50 -14.72 18.36
N ASN A 40 1.52 -13.93 18.78
CA ASN A 40 1.75 -12.69 19.51
C ASN A 40 2.34 -12.95 20.91
N MET A 41 1.59 -13.62 21.76
CA MET A 41 1.88 -13.72 23.20
C MET A 41 3.08 -14.60 23.53
N LYS A 42 3.24 -15.73 22.82
CA LYS A 42 4.24 -16.74 23.15
C LYS A 42 5.56 -16.53 22.40
N TYR A 43 5.49 -16.04 21.19
CA TYR A 43 6.65 -15.93 20.31
C TYR A 43 7.07 -14.50 19.99
N GLY A 44 6.25 -13.50 20.33
CA GLY A 44 6.55 -12.10 20.03
C GLY A 44 6.75 -11.83 18.53
N THR A 45 6.10 -12.64 17.68
CA THR A 45 6.27 -12.57 16.22
C THR A 45 5.23 -11.71 15.53
N LEU A 46 4.10 -11.46 16.20
CA LEU A 46 3.04 -10.57 15.74
C LEU A 46 2.71 -9.54 16.81
N SER A 47 2.27 -8.38 16.37
CA SER A 47 1.57 -7.38 17.17
C SER A 47 0.12 -7.28 16.69
N TYR A 48 -0.79 -6.82 17.53
CA TYR A 48 -2.14 -6.53 17.10
C TYR A 48 -2.70 -5.28 17.76
N ILE A 49 -3.72 -4.70 17.13
CA ILE A 49 -4.54 -3.62 17.64
C ILE A 49 -6.00 -3.89 17.31
N ASP A 50 -6.89 -3.59 18.25
CA ASP A 50 -8.32 -3.66 18.02
C ASP A 50 -8.81 -2.35 17.38
N CYS A 51 -9.57 -2.45 16.28
CA CYS A 51 -10.09 -1.28 15.60
C CYS A 51 -11.15 -0.58 16.48
N LYS A 52 -10.98 0.73 16.68
CA LYS A 52 -11.87 1.51 17.57
C LYS A 52 -13.33 1.56 17.10
N ASN A 53 -13.57 1.55 15.80
CA ASN A 53 -14.91 1.65 15.21
C ASN A 53 -15.64 0.30 15.15
N ASP A 54 -14.88 -0.77 15.11
CA ASP A 54 -15.38 -2.14 15.15
C ASP A 54 -14.53 -2.93 16.14
N LYS A 55 -15.01 -3.01 17.38
CA LYS A 55 -14.31 -3.74 18.46
C LYS A 55 -14.11 -5.23 18.17
N THR A 56 -14.75 -5.75 17.13
CA THR A 56 -14.62 -7.14 16.69
C THR A 56 -13.49 -7.35 15.69
N THR A 57 -13.04 -6.29 15.03
CA THR A 57 -11.97 -6.38 14.04
C THR A 57 -10.61 -6.12 14.66
N ARG A 58 -9.80 -7.15 14.65
CA ARG A 58 -8.40 -7.12 15.09
C ARG A 58 -7.49 -7.09 13.87
N VAL A 59 -6.50 -6.21 13.93
CA VAL A 59 -5.50 -6.02 12.88
C VAL A 59 -4.14 -6.50 13.39
N TYR A 60 -3.45 -7.28 12.59
CA TYR A 60 -2.16 -7.87 12.90
C TYR A 60 -1.05 -7.20 12.09
N ALA A 61 0.10 -7.02 12.71
CA ALA A 61 1.31 -6.51 12.09
C ALA A 61 2.52 -7.37 12.49
N PRO A 62 3.61 -7.32 11.70
CA PRO A 62 4.86 -7.97 12.05
C PRO A 62 5.43 -7.43 13.37
N ALA A 63 6.05 -8.28 14.16
CA ALA A 63 6.88 -7.90 15.30
C ALA A 63 8.33 -8.38 15.10
N VAL A 64 9.26 -7.87 15.89
CA VAL A 64 10.71 -8.14 15.72
C VAL A 64 11.03 -9.64 15.66
N GLY A 65 10.38 -10.46 16.49
CA GLY A 65 10.59 -11.91 16.46
C GLY A 65 10.23 -12.57 15.13
N MET A 66 9.39 -11.93 14.31
CA MET A 66 9.06 -12.43 12.97
C MET A 66 10.24 -12.27 12.01
N LEU A 67 10.95 -11.15 12.07
CA LEU A 67 12.11 -10.89 11.20
C LEU A 67 13.20 -11.93 11.43
N TYR A 68 13.51 -12.23 12.69
CA TYR A 68 14.47 -13.28 13.04
C TYR A 68 14.10 -14.66 12.47
N ILE A 69 12.81 -14.99 12.46
CA ILE A 69 12.35 -16.25 11.88
C ILE A 69 12.44 -16.24 10.35
N LEU A 70 12.08 -15.12 9.72
CA LEU A 70 12.18 -14.99 8.26
C LEU A 70 13.63 -15.08 7.78
N ASP A 71 14.54 -14.39 8.44
CA ASP A 71 15.96 -14.43 8.14
C ASP A 71 16.52 -15.87 8.25
N LYS A 72 16.25 -16.52 9.38
CA LYS A 72 16.79 -17.85 9.66
C LYS A 72 16.22 -18.98 8.78
N TYR A 73 14.95 -18.88 8.37
CA TYR A 73 14.23 -19.99 7.72
C TYR A 73 13.78 -19.68 6.30
N THR A 74 14.17 -18.57 5.73
CA THR A 74 13.84 -18.21 4.36
C THR A 74 15.06 -17.64 3.64
N SER A 75 15.04 -17.68 2.31
CA SER A 75 16.04 -17.00 1.47
C SER A 75 15.68 -15.53 1.20
N LEU A 76 14.83 -14.92 2.02
CA LEU A 76 14.59 -13.49 1.94
C LEU A 76 15.84 -12.77 2.46
N GLU A 77 16.49 -12.02 1.60
CA GLU A 77 17.50 -11.06 2.02
C GLU A 77 16.78 -9.96 2.81
N ILE A 78 16.84 -10.08 4.13
CA ILE A 78 16.40 -9.01 5.02
C ILE A 78 17.59 -8.08 5.12
N ASN A 79 17.43 -6.86 4.60
CA ASN A 79 18.47 -5.86 4.74
C ASN A 79 18.47 -5.37 6.19
N GLU A 80 19.35 -5.97 7.03
CA GLU A 80 19.42 -5.72 8.47
C GLU A 80 19.54 -4.24 8.82
N ASN A 81 20.19 -3.44 7.97
CA ASN A 81 20.41 -2.02 8.26
C ASN A 81 19.20 -1.13 8.00
N THR A 82 18.36 -1.45 7.01
CA THR A 82 17.18 -0.64 6.67
C THR A 82 15.90 -1.25 7.22
N ASP A 83 15.72 -2.56 7.10
CA ASP A 83 14.47 -3.21 7.48
C ASP A 83 14.35 -3.36 9.00
N GLU A 84 15.44 -3.65 9.71
CA GLU A 84 15.39 -3.77 11.17
C GLU A 84 15.16 -2.41 11.84
N TYR A 85 15.79 -1.35 11.35
CA TYR A 85 15.62 0.00 11.89
C TYR A 85 14.21 0.55 11.59
N VAL A 86 13.73 0.41 10.37
CA VAL A 86 12.36 0.79 9.97
C VAL A 86 11.33 -0.05 10.71
N PHE A 87 11.58 -1.35 10.91
CA PHE A 87 10.70 -2.22 11.67
C PHE A 87 10.71 -1.89 13.16
N GLN A 88 11.88 -1.66 13.78
CA GLN A 88 11.96 -1.31 15.21
C GLN A 88 11.30 0.03 15.50
N GLN A 89 11.50 1.05 14.67
CA GLN A 89 10.82 2.34 14.85
C GLN A 89 9.31 2.24 14.57
N ASN A 90 8.90 1.52 13.55
CA ASN A 90 7.49 1.40 13.19
C ASN A 90 6.71 0.49 14.16
N ILE A 91 7.33 -0.52 14.77
CA ILE A 91 6.65 -1.46 15.65
C ILE A 91 6.60 -0.96 17.10
N ASN A 92 7.70 -0.46 17.65
CA ASN A 92 7.77 -0.14 19.08
C ASN A 92 7.04 1.15 19.46
N ASN A 93 6.92 2.12 18.56
CA ASN A 93 6.33 3.43 18.88
C ASN A 93 5.09 3.80 18.05
N SER A 94 4.83 3.17 16.93
CA SER A 94 3.85 3.67 15.98
C SER A 94 2.62 2.79 15.80
N PHE A 95 2.72 1.46 15.93
CA PHE A 95 1.55 0.62 15.66
C PHE A 95 0.45 0.82 16.71
N ILE A 96 0.83 0.91 17.99
CA ILE A 96 -0.12 1.17 19.10
C ILE A 96 -0.66 2.60 19.06
N ASN A 97 0.14 3.54 18.53
CA ASN A 97 -0.20 4.97 18.43
C ASN A 97 -0.64 5.40 17.03
N LYS A 98 -0.72 4.48 16.05
CA LYS A 98 -1.21 4.82 14.70
C LYS A 98 -2.63 5.34 14.80
N GLU A 99 -2.85 6.46 14.11
CA GLU A 99 -4.20 6.97 13.90
C GLU A 99 -5.05 5.94 13.17
N GLN A 100 -6.34 5.97 13.40
CA GLN A 100 -7.26 5.02 12.80
C GLN A 100 -7.26 5.06 11.26
N SER A 101 -7.03 6.24 10.68
CA SER A 101 -6.85 6.45 9.24
C SER A 101 -5.66 5.65 8.68
N GLU A 102 -4.53 5.61 9.39
CA GLU A 102 -3.35 4.85 8.99
C GLU A 102 -3.59 3.32 9.01
N ILE A 103 -4.38 2.85 9.97
CA ILE A 103 -4.77 1.44 10.04
C ILE A 103 -5.70 1.10 8.87
N LEU A 104 -6.69 1.93 8.62
CA LEU A 104 -7.64 1.76 7.51
C LEU A 104 -6.89 1.77 6.16
N LYS A 105 -6.02 2.74 5.94
CA LYS A 105 -5.13 2.79 4.78
C LYS A 105 -4.36 1.47 4.60
N GLY A 106 -3.77 0.97 5.67
CA GLY A 106 -3.04 -0.30 5.64
C GLY A 106 -3.90 -1.49 5.23
N ILE A 107 -5.14 -1.57 5.71
CA ILE A 107 -6.12 -2.60 5.34
C ILE A 107 -6.47 -2.49 3.85
N ILE A 108 -6.73 -1.28 3.35
CA ILE A 108 -7.07 -1.01 1.94
C ILE A 108 -5.94 -1.44 1.01
N LEU A 109 -4.71 -1.05 1.32
CA LEU A 109 -3.54 -1.43 0.51
C LEU A 109 -3.30 -2.94 0.53
N THR A 110 -3.67 -3.62 1.62
CA THR A 110 -3.61 -5.09 1.72
C THR A 110 -4.67 -5.75 0.84
N GLU A 111 -5.88 -5.20 0.77
CA GLU A 111 -6.91 -5.66 -0.18
C GLU A 111 -6.43 -5.49 -1.62
N LEU A 112 -5.87 -4.34 -1.97
CA LEU A 112 -5.28 -4.10 -3.29
C LEU A 112 -4.28 -5.20 -3.67
N TYR A 113 -3.42 -5.61 -2.73
CA TYR A 113 -2.47 -6.70 -2.94
C TYR A 113 -3.18 -8.04 -3.18
N LEU A 114 -4.15 -8.39 -2.36
CA LEU A 114 -4.84 -9.68 -2.43
C LEU A 114 -5.59 -9.85 -3.75
N GLU A 115 -6.29 -8.81 -4.19
CA GLU A 115 -7.06 -8.84 -5.44
C GLU A 115 -6.17 -8.97 -6.68
N ASN A 116 -5.00 -8.36 -6.65
CA ASN A 116 -4.17 -8.23 -7.84
C ASN A 116 -2.87 -9.05 -7.79
N ARG A 117 -2.70 -9.93 -6.81
CA ARG A 117 -1.44 -10.63 -6.55
C ARG A 117 -0.84 -11.37 -7.75
N VAL A 118 -1.65 -11.81 -8.70
CA VAL A 118 -1.19 -12.53 -9.90
C VAL A 118 -0.53 -11.59 -10.90
N THR A 119 -1.05 -10.37 -11.02
CA THR A 119 -0.56 -9.36 -11.96
C THR A 119 0.51 -8.46 -11.36
N ILE A 120 0.60 -8.39 -10.02
CA ILE A 120 1.61 -7.58 -9.33
C ILE A 120 3.02 -8.14 -9.58
N LYS A 121 3.90 -7.28 -10.07
CA LYS A 121 5.33 -7.56 -10.25
C LYS A 121 6.19 -6.86 -9.20
N GLN A 122 5.75 -5.72 -8.70
CA GLN A 122 6.41 -4.96 -7.65
C GLN A 122 5.36 -4.48 -6.65
N PHE A 123 5.69 -4.52 -5.37
CA PHE A 123 4.83 -4.02 -4.30
C PHE A 123 5.74 -3.59 -3.14
N ILE A 124 5.93 -2.29 -3.03
CA ILE A 124 6.75 -1.67 -2.00
C ILE A 124 5.84 -0.77 -1.19
N LYS A 125 5.54 -1.17 0.03
CA LYS A 125 4.77 -0.42 1.00
C LYS A 125 5.73 0.26 1.96
N ASP A 126 5.33 1.40 2.45
CA ASP A 126 6.09 2.33 3.26
C ASP A 126 7.04 3.22 2.44
N ASP A 127 7.12 4.43 2.91
CA ASP A 127 7.73 5.58 2.27
C ASP A 127 8.93 5.23 1.40
N ILE A 128 8.82 5.49 0.12
CA ILE A 128 10.01 5.71 -0.69
C ILE A 128 10.59 7.03 -0.17
N ASP A 129 11.29 6.93 0.95
CA ASP A 129 11.94 8.06 1.60
C ASP A 129 13.40 8.08 1.16
N ASP A 130 13.59 8.37 -0.11
CA ASP A 130 14.91 8.63 -0.67
C ASP A 130 15.09 10.14 -0.80
N GLU A 131 16.20 10.66 -0.30
CA GLU A 131 16.52 12.08 -0.42
C GLU A 131 16.54 12.56 -1.88
N GLU A 132 16.79 11.67 -2.84
CA GLU A 132 16.78 11.96 -4.27
C GLU A 132 15.35 12.04 -4.83
N VAL A 133 14.42 11.17 -4.40
CA VAL A 133 13.03 11.13 -4.90
C VAL A 133 12.19 12.29 -4.39
N LYS A 134 12.49 12.82 -3.21
CA LYS A 134 11.89 14.03 -2.60
C LYS A 134 10.38 14.03 -2.45
N PHE A 135 9.69 12.91 -2.66
CA PHE A 135 8.25 12.79 -2.40
C PHE A 135 7.93 11.48 -1.68
N LYS A 136 6.82 11.48 -0.93
CA LYS A 136 6.37 10.33 -0.15
C LYS A 136 5.05 9.82 -0.68
N CYS A 137 5.00 8.53 -1.02
CA CYS A 137 3.76 7.81 -1.32
C CYS A 137 3.56 6.64 -0.35
N ASP A 138 2.35 6.12 -0.27
CA ASP A 138 2.00 5.05 0.65
C ASP A 138 2.29 3.66 0.06
N LEU A 139 2.38 3.57 -1.27
CA LEU A 139 2.65 2.34 -1.99
C LEU A 139 3.24 2.64 -3.38
N LEU A 140 4.28 1.91 -3.75
CA LEU A 140 4.67 1.71 -5.14
C LEU A 140 4.25 0.31 -5.57
N VAL A 141 3.42 0.23 -6.61
CA VAL A 141 2.98 -1.04 -7.18
C VAL A 141 3.16 -1.04 -8.69
N SER A 142 3.64 -2.15 -9.23
CA SER A 142 3.73 -2.36 -10.68
C SER A 142 2.89 -3.58 -11.06
N PHE A 143 1.99 -3.39 -12.03
CA PHE A 143 1.16 -4.46 -12.57
C PHE A 143 1.64 -4.87 -13.95
N LYS A 144 1.58 -6.18 -14.23
CA LYS A 144 1.68 -6.69 -15.59
C LYS A 144 0.25 -6.79 -16.16
N ILE A 145 -0.07 -5.94 -17.12
CA ILE A 145 -1.35 -5.92 -17.85
C ILE A 145 -1.02 -6.32 -19.28
N GLU A 146 -1.56 -7.45 -19.72
CA GLU A 146 -1.15 -8.10 -20.98
C GLU A 146 0.36 -8.36 -20.97
N ASP A 147 1.14 -7.77 -21.89
CA ASP A 147 2.60 -7.90 -21.92
C ASP A 147 3.34 -6.62 -21.48
N LYS A 148 2.62 -5.62 -20.97
CA LYS A 148 3.18 -4.35 -20.51
C LYS A 148 3.19 -4.26 -18.99
N ILE A 149 4.20 -3.57 -18.47
CA ILE A 149 4.28 -3.26 -17.04
C ILE A 149 3.93 -1.79 -16.86
N GLN A 150 3.06 -1.49 -15.90
CA GLN A 150 2.72 -0.13 -15.52
C GLN A 150 2.94 0.03 -14.03
N SER A 151 3.72 1.05 -13.66
CA SER A 151 4.01 1.39 -12.26
C SER A 151 3.13 2.53 -11.79
N TYR A 152 2.65 2.41 -10.53
CA TYR A 152 1.80 3.39 -9.88
C TYR A 152 2.37 3.74 -8.51
N PHE A 153 2.51 5.02 -8.24
CA PHE A 153 2.76 5.58 -6.93
C PHE A 153 1.42 5.96 -6.31
N ILE A 154 1.02 5.27 -5.26
CA ILE A 154 -0.31 5.45 -4.65
C ILE A 154 -0.18 6.30 -3.40
N LYS A 155 -1.02 7.33 -3.31
CA LYS A 155 -1.21 8.18 -2.13
C LYS A 155 -2.67 8.14 -1.70
N TYR A 156 -2.89 7.70 -0.47
CA TYR A 156 -4.20 7.72 0.15
C TYR A 156 -4.50 9.11 0.74
N ILE A 157 -5.73 9.56 0.57
CA ILE A 157 -6.19 10.88 1.02
C ILE A 157 -7.40 10.69 1.92
N ASP A 158 -7.27 11.12 3.16
CA ASP A 158 -8.36 11.17 4.13
C ASP A 158 -8.99 12.58 4.21
N LYS A 159 -9.99 12.70 5.07
CA LYS A 159 -10.73 13.94 5.27
C LYS A 159 -9.90 15.12 5.82
N ASP A 160 -8.77 14.83 6.44
CA ASP A 160 -7.89 15.83 7.06
C ASP A 160 -6.78 16.29 6.09
N TYR A 161 -7.01 16.11 4.79
CA TYR A 161 -6.02 16.40 3.78
C TYR A 161 -5.70 17.90 3.65
N ASP A 162 -4.42 18.21 3.46
CA ASP A 162 -3.93 19.55 3.14
C ASP A 162 -3.57 19.65 1.65
N ILE A 163 -4.38 20.39 0.89
CA ILE A 163 -4.23 20.55 -0.55
C ILE A 163 -2.84 21.01 -0.96
N ARG A 164 -2.18 21.86 -0.16
CA ARG A 164 -0.84 22.39 -0.49
C ARG A 164 0.20 21.29 -0.53
N ARG A 165 0.11 20.33 0.40
CA ARG A 165 1.01 19.17 0.45
C ARG A 165 0.86 18.27 -0.78
N TYR A 166 -0.38 18.09 -1.25
CA TYR A 166 -0.63 17.29 -2.47
C TYR A 166 -0.16 18.00 -3.73
N MET A 167 -0.32 19.34 -3.81
CA MET A 167 0.23 20.12 -4.90
C MET A 167 1.77 20.07 -4.93
N GLU A 168 2.43 20.08 -3.78
CA GLU A 168 3.87 19.86 -3.69
C GLU A 168 4.27 18.44 -4.14
N LEU A 169 3.52 17.44 -3.71
CA LEU A 169 3.76 16.05 -4.09
C LEU A 169 3.65 15.86 -5.59
N ILE A 170 2.63 16.44 -6.24
CA ILE A 170 2.46 16.40 -7.69
C ILE A 170 3.66 17.03 -8.41
N LYS A 171 4.13 18.21 -7.98
CA LYS A 171 5.29 18.87 -8.57
C LYS A 171 6.57 18.04 -8.42
N LYS A 172 6.78 17.45 -7.27
CA LYS A 172 7.94 16.57 -7.02
C LYS A 172 7.86 15.30 -7.87
N PHE A 173 6.68 14.71 -7.99
CA PHE A 173 6.44 13.56 -8.86
C PHE A 173 6.69 13.90 -10.33
N ASP A 174 6.22 15.03 -10.82
CA ASP A 174 6.47 15.49 -12.20
C ASP A 174 7.98 15.66 -12.48
N THR A 175 8.74 16.13 -11.49
CA THR A 175 10.20 16.20 -11.57
C THR A 175 10.83 14.81 -11.64
N PHE A 176 10.37 13.88 -10.79
CA PHE A 176 10.82 12.50 -10.76
C PHE A 176 10.58 11.77 -12.10
N VAL A 177 9.39 11.90 -12.69
CA VAL A 177 9.03 11.24 -13.97
C VAL A 177 9.88 11.73 -15.15
N LYS A 178 10.48 12.92 -15.04
CA LYS A 178 11.38 13.49 -16.05
C LYS A 178 12.82 13.01 -15.92
N ASP A 179 13.17 12.41 -14.79
CA ASP A 179 14.49 11.85 -14.50
C ASP A 179 14.47 10.33 -14.77
N GLU A 180 14.94 9.93 -15.95
CA GLU A 180 14.92 8.54 -16.40
C GLU A 180 15.76 7.64 -15.48
N GLU A 181 16.89 8.12 -14.95
CA GLU A 181 17.75 7.33 -14.06
C GLU A 181 17.05 7.03 -12.74
N LEU A 182 16.33 7.99 -12.17
CA LEU A 182 15.54 7.77 -10.97
C LEU A 182 14.36 6.83 -11.23
N VAL A 183 13.65 7.00 -12.35
CA VAL A 183 12.55 6.10 -12.72
C VAL A 183 13.04 4.67 -12.86
N ASP A 184 14.16 4.44 -13.55
CA ASP A 184 14.73 3.09 -13.76
C ASP A 184 15.24 2.45 -12.46
N ARG A 185 15.64 3.27 -11.48
CA ARG A 185 16.10 2.76 -10.17
C ARG A 185 14.94 2.24 -9.30
N TYR A 186 13.79 2.90 -9.35
CA TYR A 186 12.66 2.60 -8.47
C TYR A 186 11.56 1.77 -9.13
N CYS A 187 11.34 1.94 -10.42
CA CYS A 187 10.29 1.26 -11.15
C CYS A 187 10.87 0.07 -11.93
N ILE A 188 10.08 -0.99 -12.05
CA ILE A 188 10.41 -2.03 -13.02
C ILE A 188 10.39 -1.39 -14.42
N ILE A 189 11.44 -1.61 -15.18
CA ILE A 189 11.61 -1.05 -16.54
C ILE A 189 10.34 -1.30 -17.36
N SER A 190 9.76 -0.24 -17.84
CA SER A 190 8.49 -0.23 -18.59
C SER A 190 8.57 0.78 -19.73
N ASP A 191 7.87 0.47 -20.82
CA ASP A 191 7.71 1.43 -21.94
C ASP A 191 6.79 2.60 -21.58
N LYS A 192 6.14 2.56 -20.42
CA LYS A 192 5.22 3.58 -19.93
C LYS A 192 5.79 4.32 -18.73
N LYS A 193 5.63 5.64 -18.71
CA LYS A 193 5.95 6.45 -17.54
C LYS A 193 5.09 6.03 -16.32
N PRO A 194 5.67 6.06 -15.11
CA PRO A 194 4.90 5.79 -13.90
C PRO A 194 3.78 6.81 -13.70
N LYS A 195 2.71 6.40 -13.04
CA LYS A 195 1.56 7.25 -12.71
C LYS A 195 1.48 7.51 -11.21
N LEU A 196 1.06 8.71 -10.82
CA LEU A 196 0.70 9.04 -9.44
C LEU A 196 -0.82 8.87 -9.28
N VAL A 197 -1.23 8.06 -8.33
CA VAL A 197 -2.64 7.77 -8.05
C VAL A 197 -3.01 8.29 -6.68
N PHE A 198 -4.04 9.11 -6.63
CA PHE A 198 -4.67 9.50 -5.37
C PHE A 198 -5.92 8.66 -5.13
N ILE A 199 -6.00 8.02 -3.97
CA ILE A 199 -7.18 7.28 -3.53
C ILE A 199 -7.82 8.07 -2.40
N ALA A 200 -8.99 8.65 -2.64
CA ALA A 200 -9.74 9.42 -1.66
C ALA A 200 -10.71 8.52 -0.88
N ASP A 201 -11.02 8.89 0.37
CA ASP A 201 -12.03 8.23 1.20
C ASP A 201 -13.39 8.22 0.53
N THR A 202 -13.78 9.34 -0.07
CA THR A 202 -15.11 9.55 -0.63
C THR A 202 -15.04 10.14 -2.04
N GLN A 203 -16.12 9.99 -2.77
CA GLN A 203 -16.25 10.60 -4.10
C GLN A 203 -16.24 12.14 -4.03
N GLU A 204 -16.78 12.73 -2.97
CA GLU A 204 -16.75 14.18 -2.76
C GLU A 204 -15.31 14.69 -2.64
N LEU A 205 -14.51 14.04 -1.80
CA LEU A 205 -13.11 14.40 -1.62
C LEU A 205 -12.30 14.22 -2.91
N MET A 206 -12.59 13.18 -3.69
CA MET A 206 -12.00 12.96 -5.01
C MET A 206 -12.34 14.11 -5.95
N GLN A 207 -13.61 14.55 -5.98
CA GLN A 207 -14.07 15.65 -6.83
C GLN A 207 -13.45 16.99 -6.43
N ASP A 208 -13.29 17.25 -5.15
CA ASP A 208 -12.63 18.45 -4.63
C ASP A 208 -11.16 18.51 -5.04
N LEU A 209 -10.47 17.37 -4.95
CA LEU A 209 -9.09 17.27 -5.42
C LEU A 209 -9.00 17.49 -6.94
N PHE A 210 -9.88 16.87 -7.72
CA PHE A 210 -9.96 17.03 -9.17
C PHE A 210 -10.12 18.53 -9.55
N ASN A 211 -11.12 19.20 -8.98
CA ASN A 211 -11.36 20.62 -9.24
C ASN A 211 -10.15 21.49 -8.89
N THR A 212 -9.48 21.15 -7.79
CA THR A 212 -8.29 21.90 -7.38
C THR A 212 -7.13 21.69 -8.33
N ILE A 213 -6.85 20.46 -8.74
CA ILE A 213 -5.79 20.12 -9.70
C ILE A 213 -6.00 20.92 -11.00
N ILE A 214 -7.22 20.92 -11.54
CA ILE A 214 -7.55 21.67 -12.77
C ILE A 214 -7.31 23.17 -12.61
N ASN A 215 -7.75 23.75 -11.50
CA ASN A 215 -7.61 25.18 -11.24
C ASN A 215 -6.14 25.64 -11.12
N TYR A 216 -5.22 24.75 -10.75
CA TYR A 216 -3.79 25.05 -10.65
C TYR A 216 -3.01 24.92 -11.97
N ASN A 217 -3.69 24.54 -13.07
CA ASN A 217 -3.10 24.42 -14.41
C ASN A 217 -1.81 23.58 -14.45
N ILE A 218 -1.85 22.41 -13.78
CA ILE A 218 -0.73 21.46 -13.69
C ILE A 218 -0.78 20.49 -14.88
N ASP A 219 0.36 19.99 -15.33
CA ASP A 219 0.42 18.91 -16.31
C ASP A 219 -0.09 17.58 -15.68
N PHE A 220 -1.19 17.05 -16.21
CA PHE A 220 -1.93 15.93 -15.62
C PHE A 220 -1.62 14.58 -16.26
N ASN A 221 -0.77 14.52 -17.26
CA ASN A 221 -0.59 13.32 -18.10
C ASN A 221 -0.26 12.03 -17.32
N ASN A 222 0.24 12.15 -16.09
CA ASN A 222 0.63 11.02 -15.26
C ASN A 222 -0.10 10.99 -13.91
N ILE A 223 -1.27 11.64 -13.79
CA ILE A 223 -2.03 11.68 -12.54
C ILE A 223 -3.37 10.97 -12.72
N CYS A 224 -3.68 10.07 -11.81
CA CYS A 224 -4.95 9.36 -11.75
C CYS A 224 -5.65 9.61 -10.41
N LEU A 225 -6.96 9.60 -10.43
CA LEU A 225 -7.80 9.70 -9.24
C LEU A 225 -8.66 8.46 -9.08
N SER A 226 -8.92 8.08 -7.84
CA SER A 226 -9.88 7.06 -7.47
C SER A 226 -10.46 7.34 -6.09
N CYS A 227 -11.52 6.65 -5.71
CA CYS A 227 -12.03 6.69 -4.34
C CYS A 227 -12.43 5.29 -3.88
N LEU A 228 -12.59 5.13 -2.57
CA LEU A 228 -12.93 3.83 -1.98
C LEU A 228 -14.26 3.28 -2.51
N ASP A 229 -15.23 4.15 -2.76
CA ASP A 229 -16.53 3.75 -3.30
C ASP A 229 -16.40 3.12 -4.70
N VAL A 230 -15.45 3.57 -5.51
CA VAL A 230 -15.14 3.00 -6.83
C VAL A 230 -14.37 1.69 -6.70
N ILE A 231 -13.38 1.66 -5.79
CA ILE A 231 -12.51 0.50 -5.60
C ILE A 231 -13.28 -0.68 -4.98
N PHE A 232 -14.16 -0.41 -4.01
CA PHE A 232 -14.89 -1.42 -3.24
C PHE A 232 -16.39 -1.47 -3.51
N LYS A 233 -16.82 -0.99 -4.68
CA LYS A 233 -18.23 -0.96 -5.05
C LYS A 233 -18.84 -2.36 -4.95
N ASP A 234 -19.93 -2.47 -4.17
CA ASP A 234 -20.80 -3.65 -4.00
C ASP A 234 -20.19 -4.85 -3.27
N LYS A 235 -19.15 -4.69 -2.44
CA LYS A 235 -18.49 -5.81 -1.73
C LYS A 235 -18.02 -6.96 -2.64
N GLU A 236 -18.25 -6.89 -3.92
CA GLU A 236 -17.64 -7.73 -4.95
C GLU A 236 -16.35 -7.03 -5.37
N TYR A 237 -15.24 -7.52 -4.85
CA TYR A 237 -13.90 -7.07 -5.19
C TYR A 237 -13.67 -7.19 -6.69
N LYS A 238 -13.77 -6.08 -7.39
CA LYS A 238 -13.42 -6.06 -8.80
C LYS A 238 -11.92 -6.15 -8.96
N THR A 239 -11.47 -7.05 -9.82
CA THR A 239 -10.07 -7.04 -10.27
C THR A 239 -9.75 -5.66 -10.82
N PHE A 240 -8.62 -5.09 -10.39
CA PHE A 240 -8.10 -3.84 -10.92
C PHE A 240 -7.87 -3.98 -12.43
N LYS A 241 -8.83 -3.53 -13.20
CA LYS A 241 -8.58 -3.14 -14.58
C LYS A 241 -8.28 -1.66 -14.55
N GLU A 242 -7.14 -1.27 -15.11
CA GLU A 242 -6.65 0.12 -15.11
C GLU A 242 -7.76 1.13 -15.52
N GLU A 243 -8.57 0.76 -16.50
CA GLU A 243 -9.63 1.59 -17.08
C GLU A 243 -10.85 1.78 -16.16
N ASP A 244 -11.10 0.83 -15.23
CA ASP A 244 -12.31 0.85 -14.39
C ASP A 244 -12.08 1.53 -13.03
N VAL A 245 -10.84 1.66 -12.58
CA VAL A 245 -10.51 2.02 -11.19
C VAL A 245 -9.80 3.36 -11.09
N PHE A 246 -8.93 3.68 -12.05
CA PHE A 246 -8.17 4.92 -12.04
C PHE A 246 -8.66 5.85 -13.15
N LEU A 247 -9.34 6.91 -12.74
CA LEU A 247 -9.72 7.98 -13.66
C LEU A 247 -8.46 8.75 -14.05
N ASP A 248 -8.05 8.61 -15.30
CA ASP A 248 -6.97 9.43 -15.86
C ASP A 248 -7.48 10.86 -16.06
N ILE A 249 -6.91 11.82 -15.34
CA ILE A 249 -7.38 13.21 -15.40
C ILE A 249 -7.20 13.77 -16.82
N ALA A 250 -6.16 13.37 -17.53
CA ALA A 250 -5.92 13.82 -18.90
C ALA A 250 -7.03 13.43 -19.89
N ALA A 251 -7.84 12.42 -19.59
CA ALA A 251 -8.97 12.02 -20.42
C ALA A 251 -10.22 12.91 -20.22
N TYR A 252 -10.26 13.77 -19.20
CA TYR A 252 -11.42 14.60 -18.83
C TYR A 252 -11.19 16.10 -19.00
N VAL A 253 -10.01 16.53 -19.47
CA VAL A 253 -9.64 17.89 -19.79
C VAL A 253 -9.47 18.06 -21.30
#